data_096a7728e97eb4581dff4d0150781a6a
#
_entry.id   096a7728e97eb4581dff4d0150781a6a
#
_cell.length_a   1.000
_cell.length_b   1.000
_cell.length_c   1.000
_cell.angle_alpha   90.00
_cell.angle_beta   90.00
_cell.angle_gamma   90.00
#
_symmetry.space_group_name_H-M   'P 1'
#
loop_
_entity.id
_entity.type
_entity.pdbx_description
1 polymer ?
#
loop_
_entity_poly.entity_id
_entity_poly.type
_entity_poly.pdbx_seq_one_letter_code
_entity_poly.pdbx_strand_id
1 'polypeptide(L)'
;MNFLRSVTAILFLLFAANWAHARPNVMLIVCDDLNTHVSTSGYPYIKPPHLARLAKESLIFNRAYCQYPVCGPSRASFLSGLYPESTGVLNNKVDIRETRPGTLSLPQFMKENGYWTGGVGKVFHTVRHEPGDLGWNEYHRFENDEFPFVIAERKRFEAKNGSIERGKTRRQWKEKLSSLFTQTRGQQIPGYGPSGLNDSQHRDGRNARKVVEWLDKKSYGDKPFFITVGIHKPHVPFIAPQKYFNLYPKRDLKFELSPSNDWNDIPRMAIVKRFSGFGFELGRENDPLRREYTQAYHACVSFVDAQIGLILGKLKAQKIWEDTIVIFTSDHGYHLGEHFMWGKVTLFEECARVPLVVRVPGVSPVGSSSEGLVETIDLFPTLAELCDLAAPADLQGQSYVGLIRKPDGPGKPSAYTVVSRGDQLGRSIRTIRWRYAEWGEAKAAELYDLEKDPREYTNLARSPEHRAVVNRMKDTLANRHRQAESARNVTGK
;
A
#
# COMPACT_ATOMS: atom_id res chain seq x y z
N MET A 1 9.73 34.19 47.30
CA MET A 1 8.84 33.56 46.29
C MET A 1 9.26 33.70 44.83
N ASN A 2 10.26 34.51 44.48
CA ASN A 2 10.68 34.73 43.09
C ASN A 2 11.83 33.83 42.60
N PHE A 3 12.52 33.12 43.47
CA PHE A 3 13.64 32.24 43.09
C PHE A 3 13.18 30.87 42.58
N LEU A 4 12.07 30.33 43.08
CA LEU A 4 11.54 29.04 42.62
C LEU A 4 10.89 29.11 41.22
N ARG A 5 10.35 30.27 40.81
CA ARG A 5 9.75 30.43 39.46
C ARG A 5 10.78 30.48 38.36
N SER A 6 11.97 30.99 38.64
CA SER A 6 13.08 31.09 37.65
C SER A 6 13.75 29.72 37.38
N VAL A 7 13.84 28.85 38.38
CA VAL A 7 14.42 27.50 38.22
C VAL A 7 13.48 26.58 37.42
N THR A 8 12.15 26.70 37.58
CA THR A 8 11.17 25.89 36.83
C THR A 8 11.11 26.30 35.36
N ALA A 9 11.26 27.60 35.06
CA ALA A 9 11.31 28.09 33.68
C ALA A 9 12.57 27.66 32.92
N ILE A 10 13.72 27.63 33.62
CA ILE A 10 15.01 27.20 33.05
C ILE A 10 15.01 25.67 32.80
N LEU A 11 14.40 24.86 33.68
CA LEU A 11 14.24 23.42 33.46
C LEU A 11 13.27 23.11 32.27
N PHE A 12 12.21 23.89 32.08
CA PHE A 12 11.33 23.74 30.93
C PHE A 12 11.98 24.13 29.61
N LEU A 13 12.85 25.17 29.61
CA LEU A 13 13.64 25.57 28.45
C LEU A 13 14.76 24.57 28.12
N LEU A 14 15.35 23.90 29.13
CA LEU A 14 16.36 22.85 28.91
C LEU A 14 15.72 21.54 28.39
N PHE A 15 14.48 21.23 28.72
CA PHE A 15 13.76 20.08 28.13
C PHE A 15 13.29 20.34 26.69
N ALA A 16 12.96 21.59 26.34
CA ALA A 16 12.62 21.98 24.97
C ALA A 16 13.85 22.11 24.06
N ALA A 17 15.04 22.35 24.61
CA ALA A 17 16.30 22.55 23.84
C ALA A 17 16.97 21.24 23.40
N ASN A 18 16.63 20.09 23.99
CA ASN A 18 17.26 18.80 23.66
C ASN A 18 16.64 18.07 22.44
N TRP A 19 15.57 18.60 21.86
CA TRP A 19 14.98 18.07 20.62
C TRP A 19 15.56 18.69 19.34
N ALA A 20 16.47 19.62 19.48
CA ALA A 20 16.99 20.42 18.36
C ALA A 20 18.15 19.76 17.58
N HIS A 21 18.61 18.52 17.89
CA HIS A 21 19.90 18.08 17.36
C HIS A 21 20.00 16.70 16.69
N ALA A 22 18.99 15.86 16.67
CA ALA A 22 19.07 14.62 15.89
C ALA A 22 17.79 14.41 15.05
N ARG A 23 17.93 14.41 13.72
CA ARG A 23 16.84 14.04 12.82
C ARG A 23 16.35 12.62 13.13
N PRO A 24 15.02 12.37 13.15
CA PRO A 24 14.51 11.05 13.48
C PRO A 24 14.87 10.02 12.40
N ASN A 25 15.03 8.78 12.81
CA ASN A 25 15.04 7.66 11.89
C ASN A 25 13.65 7.46 11.28
N VAL A 26 13.58 6.90 10.09
CA VAL A 26 12.31 6.61 9.41
C VAL A 26 12.27 5.15 8.96
N MET A 27 11.22 4.43 9.36
CA MET A 27 10.90 3.09 8.91
C MET A 27 9.57 3.13 8.15
N LEU A 28 9.60 3.03 6.82
CA LEU A 28 8.41 2.97 5.96
C LEU A 28 8.15 1.52 5.54
N ILE A 29 7.02 0.96 5.97
CA ILE A 29 6.61 -0.42 5.67
C ILE A 29 5.41 -0.38 4.74
N VAL A 30 5.56 -0.93 3.52
CA VAL A 30 4.52 -0.91 2.48
C VAL A 30 4.23 -2.33 2.03
N CYS A 31 2.99 -2.79 2.24
CA CYS A 31 2.51 -4.06 1.71
C CYS A 31 2.04 -3.93 0.25
N ASP A 32 1.94 -5.07 -0.44
CA ASP A 32 1.43 -5.18 -1.80
C ASP A 32 0.08 -5.91 -1.80
N ASP A 33 -0.96 -5.29 -2.34
CA ASP A 33 -2.34 -5.82 -2.37
C ASP A 33 -3.02 -5.96 -0.97
N LEU A 34 -2.58 -5.24 0.04
CA LEU A 34 -3.21 -5.32 1.37
C LEU A 34 -4.39 -4.35 1.47
N ASN A 35 -5.59 -4.91 1.51
CA ASN A 35 -6.82 -4.15 1.76
C ASN A 35 -7.00 -3.84 3.26
N THR A 36 -8.15 -3.24 3.59
CA THR A 36 -8.50 -2.89 4.98
C THR A 36 -8.92 -4.09 5.85
N HIS A 37 -8.75 -5.33 5.38
CA HIS A 37 -8.97 -6.53 6.20
C HIS A 37 -7.81 -6.75 7.17
N VAL A 38 -7.55 -5.78 8.01
CA VAL A 38 -6.57 -5.81 9.10
C VAL A 38 -7.17 -5.20 10.36
N SER A 39 -6.72 -5.63 11.54
CA SER A 39 -7.24 -5.14 12.83
C SER A 39 -7.09 -3.63 13.00
N THR A 40 -6.05 -3.04 12.42
CA THR A 40 -5.82 -1.59 12.43
C THR A 40 -6.88 -0.80 11.65
N SER A 41 -7.65 -1.46 10.78
CA SER A 41 -8.78 -0.90 10.06
C SER A 41 -10.15 -1.39 10.61
N GLY A 42 -10.15 -2.00 11.79
CA GLY A 42 -11.37 -2.50 12.43
C GLY A 42 -11.86 -3.88 11.95
N TYR A 43 -11.12 -4.57 11.07
CA TYR A 43 -11.52 -5.89 10.60
C TYR A 43 -11.29 -6.98 11.67
N PRO A 44 -12.33 -7.71 12.12
CA PRO A 44 -12.24 -8.54 13.32
C PRO A 44 -11.66 -9.94 13.08
N TYR A 45 -11.59 -10.39 11.82
CA TYR A 45 -11.30 -11.82 11.52
C TYR A 45 -9.83 -12.12 11.30
N ILE A 46 -8.98 -11.13 11.11
CA ILE A 46 -7.52 -11.32 11.05
C ILE A 46 -6.91 -11.00 12.39
N LYS A 47 -5.99 -11.84 12.83
CA LYS A 47 -5.34 -11.77 14.15
C LYS A 47 -3.86 -11.37 14.02
N PRO A 48 -3.54 -10.10 13.74
CA PRO A 48 -2.18 -9.61 13.61
C PRO A 48 -1.71 -8.99 14.93
N PRO A 49 -1.03 -9.76 15.82
CA PRO A 49 -0.68 -9.28 17.16
C PRO A 49 0.34 -8.13 17.16
N HIS A 50 1.19 -8.05 16.14
CA HIS A 50 2.24 -7.03 16.06
C HIS A 50 1.71 -5.71 15.52
N LEU A 51 0.89 -5.74 14.47
CA LEU A 51 0.19 -4.56 13.96
C LEU A 51 -0.80 -4.00 14.98
N ALA A 52 -1.51 -4.86 15.70
CA ALA A 52 -2.40 -4.44 16.79
C ALA A 52 -1.63 -3.73 17.92
N ARG A 53 -0.40 -4.19 18.24
CA ARG A 53 0.48 -3.50 19.20
C ARG A 53 1.00 -2.18 18.66
N LEU A 54 1.44 -2.15 17.38
CA LEU A 54 1.85 -0.90 16.74
C LEU A 54 0.71 0.13 16.78
N ALA A 55 -0.52 -0.27 16.43
CA ALA A 55 -1.69 0.60 16.45
C ALA A 55 -1.94 1.23 17.82
N LYS A 56 -1.72 0.50 18.92
CA LYS A 56 -1.84 1.02 20.28
C LYS A 56 -0.79 2.09 20.63
N GLU A 57 0.29 2.18 19.89
CA GLU A 57 1.38 3.14 20.09
C GLU A 57 1.41 4.20 18.97
N SER A 58 0.34 4.32 18.16
CA SER A 58 0.31 5.08 16.91
C SER A 58 -1.01 5.80 16.71
N LEU A 59 -1.05 6.66 15.69
CA LEU A 59 -2.27 7.21 15.10
C LEU A 59 -2.70 6.34 13.92
N ILE A 60 -3.98 5.96 13.87
CA ILE A 60 -4.61 5.23 12.76
C ILE A 60 -5.39 6.23 11.90
N PHE A 61 -5.15 6.21 10.58
CA PHE A 61 -5.97 6.96 9.63
C PHE A 61 -7.05 6.05 9.05
N ASN A 62 -8.32 6.32 9.36
CA ASN A 62 -9.44 5.52 8.90
C ASN A 62 -9.80 5.77 7.43
N ARG A 63 -9.34 6.88 6.85
CA ARG A 63 -9.65 7.31 5.47
C ARG A 63 -8.38 7.71 4.70
N ALA A 64 -7.53 6.71 4.44
CA ALA A 64 -6.35 6.86 3.60
C ALA A 64 -6.58 6.20 2.22
N TYR A 65 -6.24 6.90 1.14
CA TYR A 65 -6.55 6.47 -0.23
C TYR A 65 -5.34 6.49 -1.13
N CYS A 66 -5.20 5.44 -1.97
CA CYS A 66 -4.21 5.41 -3.04
C CYS A 66 -4.72 6.18 -4.28
N GLN A 67 -3.78 6.67 -5.09
CA GLN A 67 -4.14 7.44 -6.29
C GLN A 67 -4.41 6.56 -7.50
N TYR A 68 -3.97 5.30 -7.44
CA TYR A 68 -4.21 4.32 -8.50
C TYR A 68 -4.18 2.90 -7.92
N PRO A 69 -5.26 2.13 -7.98
CA PRO A 69 -5.31 0.78 -7.40
C PRO A 69 -4.60 -0.28 -8.27
N VAL A 70 -3.32 -0.01 -8.60
CA VAL A 70 -2.37 -0.91 -9.28
C VAL A 70 -0.95 -0.57 -8.83
N CYS A 71 -0.14 -1.58 -8.56
CA CYS A 71 1.16 -1.45 -7.90
C CYS A 71 2.12 -0.42 -8.53
N GLY A 72 2.37 -0.50 -9.85
CA GLY A 72 3.29 0.41 -10.54
C GLY A 72 2.87 1.88 -10.44
N PRO A 73 1.68 2.24 -10.90
CA PRO A 73 1.17 3.61 -10.81
C PRO A 73 1.08 4.12 -9.37
N SER A 74 0.56 3.32 -8.43
CA SER A 74 0.47 3.72 -7.02
C SER A 74 1.84 4.02 -6.44
N ARG A 75 2.81 3.11 -6.63
CA ARG A 75 4.17 3.28 -6.10
C ARG A 75 4.91 4.45 -6.75
N ALA A 76 4.73 4.67 -8.05
CA ALA A 76 5.23 5.86 -8.73
C ALA A 76 4.66 7.13 -8.09
N SER A 77 3.35 7.14 -7.77
CA SER A 77 2.69 8.30 -7.17
C SER A 77 3.19 8.60 -5.76
N PHE A 78 3.11 7.67 -4.81
CA PHE A 78 3.46 7.99 -3.43
C PHE A 78 4.96 8.18 -3.21
N LEU A 79 5.82 7.55 -4.02
CA LEU A 79 7.27 7.74 -3.93
C LEU A 79 7.75 9.03 -4.61
N SER A 80 6.95 9.64 -5.47
CA SER A 80 7.25 10.94 -6.09
C SER A 80 6.42 12.10 -5.52
N GLY A 81 5.35 11.80 -4.77
CA GLY A 81 4.40 12.81 -4.29
C GLY A 81 3.52 13.43 -5.39
N LEU A 82 3.40 12.74 -6.55
CA LEU A 82 2.69 13.22 -7.75
C LEU A 82 1.51 12.33 -8.10
N TYR A 83 0.45 12.93 -8.68
CA TYR A 83 -0.68 12.16 -9.21
C TYR A 83 -0.29 11.31 -10.43
N PRO A 84 -1.02 10.21 -10.71
CA PRO A 84 -0.71 9.29 -11.82
C PRO A 84 -0.65 9.97 -13.18
N GLU A 85 -1.53 10.94 -13.46
CA GLU A 85 -1.52 11.71 -14.70
C GLU A 85 -0.27 12.58 -14.83
N SER A 86 0.24 13.12 -13.73
CA SER A 86 1.49 13.89 -13.71
C SER A 86 2.72 12.99 -13.82
N THR A 87 2.70 11.79 -13.25
CA THR A 87 3.81 10.83 -13.42
C THR A 87 3.85 10.21 -14.80
N GLY A 88 2.71 10.14 -15.50
CA GLY A 88 2.55 9.41 -16.76
C GLY A 88 2.56 7.88 -16.61
N VAL A 89 2.66 7.36 -15.38
CA VAL A 89 2.66 5.91 -15.09
C VAL A 89 1.22 5.45 -14.84
N LEU A 90 0.57 4.90 -15.85
CA LEU A 90 -0.82 4.45 -15.81
C LEU A 90 -0.98 2.92 -15.90
N ASN A 91 0.14 2.18 -15.87
CA ASN A 91 0.16 0.72 -15.87
C ASN A 91 1.50 0.18 -15.35
N ASN A 92 1.58 -1.13 -15.15
CA ASN A 92 2.77 -1.80 -14.60
C ASN A 92 3.94 -1.99 -15.58
N LYS A 93 3.82 -1.56 -16.84
CA LYS A 93 4.86 -1.75 -17.86
C LYS A 93 5.74 -0.52 -18.02
N VAL A 94 5.30 0.61 -17.52
CA VAL A 94 5.91 1.93 -17.69
C VAL A 94 6.67 2.31 -16.41
N ASP A 95 7.85 2.89 -16.57
CA ASP A 95 8.67 3.41 -15.48
C ASP A 95 8.60 4.94 -15.45
N ILE A 96 8.52 5.54 -14.27
CA ILE A 96 8.47 7.01 -14.10
C ILE A 96 9.70 7.71 -14.69
N ARG A 97 10.86 7.03 -14.72
CA ARG A 97 12.07 7.57 -15.33
C ARG A 97 11.98 7.70 -16.84
N GLU A 98 11.08 6.94 -17.48
CA GLU A 98 10.80 7.02 -18.93
C GLU A 98 9.75 8.10 -19.23
N THR A 99 8.74 8.24 -18.37
CA THR A 99 7.61 9.17 -18.58
C THR A 99 7.85 10.56 -18.02
N ARG A 100 8.64 10.66 -16.94
CA ARG A 100 8.98 11.92 -16.28
C ARG A 100 10.44 11.87 -15.78
N PRO A 101 11.44 11.94 -16.67
CA PRO A 101 12.85 11.94 -16.30
C PRO A 101 13.18 13.05 -15.31
N GLY A 102 14.10 12.79 -14.38
CA GLY A 102 14.52 13.77 -13.37
C GLY A 102 13.55 13.92 -12.18
N THR A 103 12.45 13.13 -12.12
CA THR A 103 11.58 13.12 -10.95
C THR A 103 12.34 12.61 -9.73
N LEU A 104 12.38 13.46 -8.69
CA LEU A 104 13.00 13.11 -7.41
C LEU A 104 12.12 12.10 -6.66
N SER A 105 12.68 10.95 -6.34
CA SER A 105 11.99 9.96 -5.52
C SER A 105 12.21 10.21 -4.02
N LEU A 106 11.25 9.79 -3.19
CA LEU A 106 11.38 9.93 -1.74
C LEU A 106 12.67 9.32 -1.17
N PRO A 107 13.13 8.11 -1.56
CA PRO A 107 14.43 7.60 -1.11
C PRO A 107 15.61 8.48 -1.55
N GLN A 108 15.58 8.98 -2.77
CA GLN A 108 16.63 9.86 -3.28
C GLN A 108 16.65 11.19 -2.51
N PHE A 109 15.49 11.79 -2.29
CA PHE A 109 15.34 13.00 -1.48
C PHE A 109 15.92 12.82 -0.07
N MET A 110 15.60 11.71 0.60
CA MET A 110 16.15 11.41 1.93
C MET A 110 17.67 11.24 1.89
N LYS A 111 18.21 10.55 0.87
CA LYS A 111 19.67 10.38 0.70
C LYS A 111 20.39 11.71 0.49
N GLU A 112 19.86 12.58 -0.39
CA GLU A 112 20.42 13.91 -0.66
C GLU A 112 20.38 14.82 0.56
N ASN A 113 19.43 14.56 1.48
CA ASN A 113 19.32 15.26 2.77
C ASN A 113 20.07 14.57 3.94
N GLY A 114 21.02 13.68 3.65
CA GLY A 114 21.98 13.16 4.62
C GLY A 114 21.56 11.89 5.35
N TYR A 115 20.41 11.27 4.98
CA TYR A 115 20.02 9.97 5.52
C TYR A 115 20.83 8.84 4.89
N TRP A 116 21.09 7.80 5.66
CA TRP A 116 21.44 6.51 5.08
C TRP A 116 20.14 5.83 4.60
N THR A 117 20.11 5.40 3.35
CA THR A 117 18.90 4.88 2.73
C THR A 117 19.02 3.39 2.45
N GLY A 118 18.14 2.59 3.05
CA GLY A 118 18.04 1.15 2.84
C GLY A 118 16.70 0.75 2.25
N GLY A 119 16.71 -0.11 1.24
CA GLY A 119 15.49 -0.65 0.65
C GLY A 119 15.50 -2.17 0.57
N VAL A 120 14.40 -2.82 0.97
CA VAL A 120 14.22 -4.27 0.78
C VAL A 120 12.91 -4.58 0.08
N GLY A 121 12.90 -5.64 -0.74
CA GLY A 121 11.71 -6.19 -1.36
C GLY A 121 11.09 -5.33 -2.45
N LYS A 122 9.76 -5.20 -2.47
CA LYS A 122 9.03 -4.48 -3.51
C LYS A 122 8.76 -3.02 -3.08
N VAL A 123 9.74 -2.14 -3.19
CA VAL A 123 9.55 -0.69 -2.96
C VAL A 123 9.00 -0.03 -4.22
N PHE A 124 9.72 -0.11 -5.32
CA PHE A 124 9.22 0.22 -6.65
C PHE A 124 8.65 -1.03 -7.33
N HIS A 125 7.89 -0.87 -8.40
CA HIS A 125 7.30 -1.99 -9.13
C HIS A 125 8.29 -2.70 -10.03
N THR A 126 9.11 -1.95 -10.76
CA THR A 126 10.04 -2.51 -11.76
C THR A 126 11.33 -3.04 -11.12
N VAL A 127 11.95 -4.05 -11.78
CA VAL A 127 13.14 -4.77 -11.28
C VAL A 127 14.45 -4.02 -11.60
N ARG A 128 14.37 -2.88 -12.28
CA ARG A 128 15.55 -2.16 -12.82
C ARG A 128 16.22 -1.23 -11.81
N HIS A 129 15.90 -1.38 -10.54
CA HIS A 129 16.36 -0.47 -9.49
C HIS A 129 17.65 -1.01 -8.87
N GLU A 130 18.75 -0.67 -9.48
CA GLU A 130 20.09 -0.93 -8.95
C GLU A 130 20.39 0.04 -7.78
N PRO A 131 21.26 -0.36 -6.81
CA PRO A 131 21.74 0.55 -5.78
C PRO A 131 22.34 1.81 -6.41
N GLY A 132 21.89 2.98 -5.96
CA GLY A 132 22.33 4.28 -6.49
C GLY A 132 21.36 4.95 -7.47
N ASP A 133 20.65 4.21 -8.33
CA ASP A 133 19.75 4.76 -9.35
C ASP A 133 18.53 5.50 -8.78
N LEU A 134 18.02 5.05 -7.62
CA LEU A 134 16.84 5.62 -6.98
C LEU A 134 17.10 6.11 -5.56
N GLY A 135 18.35 6.49 -5.28
CA GLY A 135 18.71 7.09 -4.01
C GLY A 135 18.97 6.08 -2.88
N TRP A 136 19.35 4.85 -3.19
CA TRP A 136 19.69 3.86 -2.18
C TRP A 136 21.19 3.85 -1.85
N ASN A 137 21.53 3.65 -0.56
CA ASN A 137 22.84 3.20 -0.14
C ASN A 137 22.94 1.67 -0.27
N GLU A 138 21.91 0.97 0.19
CA GLU A 138 21.76 -0.48 -0.02
C GLU A 138 20.33 -0.82 -0.45
N TYR A 139 20.19 -1.72 -1.44
CA TYR A 139 18.92 -2.25 -1.86
C TYR A 139 18.99 -3.76 -2.09
N HIS A 140 18.05 -4.51 -1.50
CA HIS A 140 17.95 -5.95 -1.68
C HIS A 140 16.56 -6.36 -2.11
N ARG A 141 16.47 -7.15 -3.15
CA ARG A 141 15.22 -7.77 -3.60
C ARG A 141 15.42 -9.28 -3.69
N PHE A 142 14.89 -9.97 -2.68
CA PHE A 142 14.87 -11.43 -2.71
C PHE A 142 13.75 -11.90 -3.62
N GLU A 143 14.06 -12.84 -4.51
CA GLU A 143 13.08 -13.41 -5.41
C GLU A 143 12.54 -14.74 -4.87
N ASN A 144 11.29 -15.02 -5.28
CA ASN A 144 10.58 -16.30 -5.29
C ASN A 144 10.24 -16.91 -3.93
N ASP A 145 8.95 -16.79 -3.60
CA ASP A 145 8.23 -17.78 -2.80
C ASP A 145 7.64 -18.78 -3.78
N GLU A 146 8.08 -20.00 -3.72
CA GLU A 146 7.60 -21.05 -4.62
C GLU A 146 7.15 -22.26 -3.80
N PHE A 147 6.16 -22.98 -4.33
CA PHE A 147 5.81 -24.27 -3.78
C PHE A 147 6.99 -25.25 -3.93
N PRO A 148 7.19 -26.22 -3.01
CA PRO A 148 8.28 -27.19 -3.11
C PRO A 148 8.34 -27.92 -4.44
N PHE A 149 7.19 -28.25 -5.04
CA PHE A 149 7.15 -28.88 -6.36
C PHE A 149 7.63 -27.94 -7.48
N VAL A 150 7.36 -26.63 -7.37
CA VAL A 150 7.84 -25.61 -8.31
C VAL A 150 9.34 -25.43 -8.17
N ILE A 151 9.87 -25.42 -6.95
CA ILE A 151 11.31 -25.35 -6.68
C ILE A 151 12.03 -26.57 -7.27
N ALA A 152 11.49 -27.76 -7.07
CA ALA A 152 12.05 -28.99 -7.63
C ALA A 152 12.06 -28.99 -9.16
N GLU A 153 10.95 -28.55 -9.78
CA GLU A 153 10.84 -28.47 -11.23
C GLU A 153 11.72 -27.37 -11.82
N ARG A 154 11.88 -26.23 -11.15
CA ARG A 154 12.83 -25.20 -11.54
C ARG A 154 14.25 -25.71 -11.58
N LYS A 155 14.70 -26.41 -10.54
CA LYS A 155 16.04 -27.01 -10.52
C LYS A 155 16.27 -27.97 -11.70
N ARG A 156 15.27 -28.80 -12.02
CA ARG A 156 15.34 -29.70 -13.21
C ARG A 156 15.39 -28.91 -14.49
N PHE A 157 14.58 -27.85 -14.60
CA PHE A 157 14.53 -27.01 -15.79
C PHE A 157 15.84 -26.27 -16.01
N GLU A 158 16.41 -25.65 -14.96
CA GLU A 158 17.68 -24.93 -15.03
C GLU A 158 18.87 -25.83 -15.35
N ALA A 159 18.88 -27.04 -14.80
CA ALA A 159 19.91 -28.04 -15.12
C ALA A 159 19.93 -28.40 -16.63
N LYS A 160 18.76 -28.35 -17.30
CA LYS A 160 18.62 -28.67 -18.74
C LYS A 160 18.79 -27.45 -19.66
N ASN A 161 18.34 -26.27 -19.24
CA ASN A 161 18.16 -25.13 -20.13
C ASN A 161 19.02 -23.91 -19.73
N GLY A 162 19.72 -23.98 -18.61
CA GLY A 162 20.47 -22.85 -18.03
C GLY A 162 19.60 -21.95 -17.16
N SER A 163 20.20 -20.89 -16.60
CA SER A 163 19.58 -19.97 -15.64
C SER A 163 18.31 -19.30 -16.20
N ILE A 164 17.29 -19.20 -15.36
CA ILE A 164 16.02 -18.53 -15.65
C ILE A 164 16.05 -17.02 -15.42
N GLU A 165 17.19 -16.43 -15.08
CA GLU A 165 17.25 -15.03 -14.70
C GLU A 165 16.97 -14.07 -15.86
N ARG A 166 17.36 -14.41 -17.10
CA ARG A 166 17.23 -13.52 -18.26
C ARG A 166 16.88 -14.26 -19.57
N GLY A 167 16.35 -13.49 -20.52
CA GLY A 167 16.24 -13.89 -21.92
C GLY A 167 15.21 -14.97 -22.24
N LYS A 168 15.55 -15.84 -23.21
CA LYS A 168 14.70 -16.91 -23.75
C LYS A 168 14.34 -17.94 -22.67
N THR A 169 15.31 -18.33 -21.85
CA THR A 169 15.14 -19.31 -20.78
C THR A 169 14.11 -18.84 -19.75
N ARG A 170 14.13 -17.56 -19.37
CA ARG A 170 13.13 -16.96 -18.48
C ARG A 170 11.72 -17.02 -19.07
N ARG A 171 11.56 -16.75 -20.37
CA ARG A 171 10.26 -16.85 -21.04
C ARG A 171 9.75 -18.30 -21.04
N GLN A 172 10.58 -19.24 -21.41
CA GLN A 172 10.24 -20.67 -21.40
C GLN A 172 9.89 -21.16 -20.00
N TRP A 173 10.60 -20.69 -18.96
CA TRP A 173 10.26 -21.00 -17.58
C TRP A 173 8.88 -20.45 -17.19
N LYS A 174 8.52 -19.23 -17.58
CA LYS A 174 7.19 -18.67 -17.31
C LYS A 174 6.08 -19.48 -17.96
N GLU A 175 6.26 -19.94 -19.18
CA GLU A 175 5.34 -20.82 -19.88
C GLU A 175 5.20 -22.17 -19.16
N LYS A 176 6.32 -22.76 -18.77
CA LYS A 176 6.36 -24.00 -17.99
C LYS A 176 5.67 -23.83 -16.63
N LEU A 177 5.93 -22.75 -15.92
CA LEU A 177 5.33 -22.43 -14.64
C LEU A 177 3.79 -22.31 -14.76
N SER A 178 3.32 -21.61 -15.79
CA SER A 178 1.88 -21.52 -16.09
C SER A 178 1.28 -22.92 -16.31
N SER A 179 1.96 -23.78 -17.06
CA SER A 179 1.47 -25.15 -17.29
C SER A 179 1.43 -26.02 -16.03
N LEU A 180 2.38 -25.83 -15.10
CA LEU A 180 2.38 -26.57 -13.83
C LEU A 180 1.14 -26.24 -12.98
N PHE A 181 0.75 -24.96 -12.93
CA PHE A 181 -0.46 -24.57 -12.21
C PHE A 181 -1.73 -25.06 -12.91
N THR A 182 -1.78 -25.02 -14.24
CA THR A 182 -2.90 -25.55 -15.03
C THR A 182 -3.06 -27.06 -14.81
N GLN A 183 -1.96 -27.82 -14.86
CA GLN A 183 -1.99 -29.28 -14.65
C GLN A 183 -2.44 -29.69 -13.24
N THR A 184 -2.02 -28.94 -12.23
CA THR A 184 -2.32 -29.28 -10.83
C THR A 184 -3.75 -28.94 -10.42
N ARG A 185 -4.45 -28.03 -11.14
CA ARG A 185 -5.76 -27.51 -10.72
C ARG A 185 -6.80 -27.48 -11.83
N GLY A 186 -6.47 -27.88 -13.04
CA GLY A 186 -7.39 -27.87 -14.18
C GLY A 186 -7.79 -26.48 -14.71
N GLN A 187 -7.26 -25.41 -14.10
CA GLN A 187 -7.55 -24.00 -14.46
C GLN A 187 -6.29 -23.16 -14.29
N GLN A 188 -6.17 -22.08 -15.06
CA GLN A 188 -5.13 -21.05 -14.86
C GLN A 188 -5.48 -20.16 -13.66
N ILE A 189 -5.35 -20.67 -12.46
CA ILE A 189 -5.58 -19.90 -11.23
C ILE A 189 -4.27 -19.58 -10.52
N PRO A 190 -4.18 -18.45 -9.83
CA PRO A 190 -3.02 -18.14 -9.00
C PRO A 190 -2.79 -19.23 -7.96
N GLY A 191 -1.53 -19.55 -7.72
CA GLY A 191 -1.19 -20.47 -6.64
C GLY A 191 -1.67 -19.95 -5.29
N TYR A 192 -2.15 -20.84 -4.45
CA TYR A 192 -2.51 -20.54 -3.06
C TYR A 192 -2.32 -21.80 -2.20
N GLY A 193 -2.15 -21.59 -0.91
CA GLY A 193 -2.00 -22.67 0.05
C GLY A 193 -0.65 -22.64 0.77
N PRO A 194 -0.44 -23.59 1.68
CA PRO A 194 0.81 -23.65 2.44
C PRO A 194 2.00 -23.98 1.54
N SER A 195 3.08 -23.24 1.72
CA SER A 195 4.28 -23.36 0.88
C SER A 195 5.16 -24.57 1.24
N GLY A 196 5.04 -25.14 2.44
CA GLY A 196 5.99 -26.09 3.00
C GLY A 196 7.34 -25.47 3.43
N LEU A 197 7.49 -24.15 3.30
CA LEU A 197 8.65 -23.38 3.72
C LEU A 197 8.44 -22.77 5.10
N ASN A 198 9.52 -22.46 5.81
CA ASN A 198 9.47 -21.67 7.03
C ASN A 198 9.56 -20.16 6.72
N ASP A 199 9.34 -19.31 7.74
CA ASP A 199 9.33 -17.86 7.59
C ASP A 199 10.60 -17.30 6.92
N SER A 200 11.78 -17.81 7.29
CA SER A 200 13.06 -17.32 6.81
C SER A 200 13.38 -17.71 5.36
N GLN A 201 12.67 -18.65 4.80
CA GLN A 201 12.84 -19.10 3.44
C GLN A 201 11.97 -18.31 2.45
N HIS A 202 10.88 -17.67 2.93
CA HIS A 202 10.08 -16.74 2.15
C HIS A 202 10.81 -15.42 1.91
N ARG A 203 10.54 -14.78 0.76
CA ARG A 203 11.17 -13.49 0.41
C ARG A 203 10.92 -12.41 1.46
N ASP A 204 9.69 -12.27 1.96
CA ASP A 204 9.37 -11.26 2.96
C ASP A 204 10.01 -11.57 4.32
N GLY A 205 10.17 -12.85 4.63
CA GLY A 205 10.97 -13.28 5.78
C GLY A 205 12.46 -12.97 5.64
N ARG A 206 13.02 -13.10 4.42
CA ARG A 206 14.40 -12.67 4.11
C ARG A 206 14.55 -11.16 4.13
N ASN A 207 13.56 -10.42 3.60
CA ASN A 207 13.51 -8.96 3.65
C ASN A 207 13.56 -8.48 5.11
N ALA A 208 12.71 -9.02 6.00
CA ALA A 208 12.70 -8.66 7.40
C ALA A 208 14.04 -8.93 8.10
N ARG A 209 14.67 -10.07 7.82
CA ARG A 209 15.97 -10.44 8.37
C ARG A 209 17.10 -9.55 7.86
N LYS A 210 17.01 -9.09 6.62
CA LYS A 210 17.98 -8.13 6.06
C LYS A 210 17.90 -6.77 6.77
N VAL A 211 16.69 -6.30 7.07
CA VAL A 211 16.51 -5.09 7.89
C VAL A 211 17.07 -5.30 9.31
N VAL A 212 16.79 -6.44 9.93
CA VAL A 212 17.35 -6.79 11.25
C VAL A 212 18.87 -6.81 11.20
N GLU A 213 19.49 -7.36 10.13
CA GLU A 213 20.94 -7.35 9.92
C GLU A 213 21.49 -5.92 9.85
N TRP A 214 20.85 -5.01 9.09
CA TRP A 214 21.27 -3.61 9.01
C TRP A 214 21.21 -2.91 10.37
N LEU A 215 20.16 -3.17 11.13
CA LEU A 215 20.02 -2.61 12.47
C LEU A 215 21.07 -3.17 13.43
N ASP A 216 21.40 -4.48 13.36
CA ASP A 216 22.41 -5.13 14.19
C ASP A 216 23.83 -4.61 13.90
N LYS A 217 24.15 -4.48 12.62
CA LYS A 217 25.46 -3.99 12.17
C LYS A 217 25.60 -2.47 12.23
N LYS A 218 24.51 -1.75 12.52
CA LYS A 218 24.43 -0.29 12.38
C LYS A 218 24.96 0.17 11.02
N SER A 219 24.47 -0.47 9.93
CA SER A 219 24.92 -0.18 8.56
C SER A 219 24.78 1.29 8.17
N TYR A 220 23.96 2.04 8.89
CA TYR A 220 23.76 3.48 8.75
C TYR A 220 24.83 4.34 9.45
N GLY A 221 25.73 3.74 10.26
CA GLY A 221 26.75 4.47 11.03
C GLY A 221 26.12 5.47 12.01
N ASP A 222 26.60 6.70 11.98
CA ASP A 222 26.08 7.80 12.82
C ASP A 222 24.98 8.63 12.11
N LYS A 223 24.56 8.25 10.89
CA LYS A 223 23.52 8.96 10.15
C LYS A 223 22.14 8.49 10.62
N PRO A 224 21.11 9.36 10.56
CA PRO A 224 19.74 8.88 10.62
C PRO A 224 19.47 7.98 9.41
N PHE A 225 18.67 6.94 9.59
CA PHE A 225 18.30 6.07 8.48
C PHE A 225 16.90 6.36 7.95
N PHE A 226 16.73 6.17 6.65
CA PHE A 226 15.47 5.98 5.98
C PHE A 226 15.43 4.56 5.40
N ILE A 227 14.71 3.66 6.07
CA ILE A 227 14.57 2.27 5.62
C ILE A 227 13.15 2.06 5.09
N THR A 228 13.05 1.58 3.84
CA THR A 228 11.78 1.17 3.24
C THR A 228 11.70 -0.34 3.10
N VAL A 229 10.64 -0.91 3.69
CA VAL A 229 10.36 -2.35 3.67
C VAL A 229 9.20 -2.60 2.73
N GLY A 230 9.50 -2.98 1.50
CA GLY A 230 8.50 -3.36 0.49
C GLY A 230 8.11 -4.82 0.63
N ILE A 231 7.05 -5.09 1.38
CA ILE A 231 6.50 -6.43 1.60
C ILE A 231 5.71 -6.86 0.38
N HIS A 232 5.95 -8.08 -0.10
CA HIS A 232 5.25 -8.60 -1.27
C HIS A 232 3.87 -9.18 -0.93
N LYS A 233 3.73 -9.78 0.24
CA LYS A 233 2.43 -10.32 0.66
C LYS A 233 1.50 -9.21 1.17
N PRO A 234 0.17 -9.39 0.99
CA PRO A 234 -0.54 -10.58 0.49
C PRO A 234 -0.71 -10.70 -1.04
N HIS A 235 0.10 -10.03 -1.86
CA HIS A 235 0.02 -10.20 -3.34
C HIS A 235 0.14 -11.69 -3.73
N VAL A 236 -0.61 -12.07 -4.76
CA VAL A 236 -0.56 -13.43 -5.35
C VAL A 236 0.87 -13.85 -5.74
N PRO A 237 1.20 -15.16 -5.70
CA PRO A 237 0.41 -16.29 -5.20
C PRO A 237 0.19 -16.18 -3.68
N PHE A 238 -1.00 -16.61 -3.20
CA PHE A 238 -1.33 -16.55 -1.77
C PHE A 238 -0.71 -17.74 -1.03
N ILE A 239 0.59 -17.71 -0.84
CA ILE A 239 1.35 -18.76 -0.17
C ILE A 239 2.05 -18.21 1.07
N ALA A 240 1.96 -18.96 2.16
CA ALA A 240 2.59 -18.70 3.45
C ALA A 240 2.91 -20.02 4.17
N PRO A 241 3.71 -20.02 5.23
CA PRO A 241 3.92 -21.20 6.05
C PRO A 241 2.62 -21.77 6.64
N GLN A 242 2.53 -23.09 6.77
CA GLN A 242 1.34 -23.83 7.24
C GLN A 242 0.76 -23.27 8.54
N LYS A 243 1.62 -22.86 9.49
CA LYS A 243 1.18 -22.37 10.82
C LYS A 243 0.20 -21.19 10.73
N TYR A 244 0.30 -20.35 9.67
CA TYR A 244 -0.61 -19.21 9.47
C TYR A 244 -1.96 -19.65 8.89
N PHE A 245 -1.99 -20.71 8.07
CA PHE A 245 -3.25 -21.31 7.60
C PHE A 245 -4.05 -21.93 8.74
N ASN A 246 -3.37 -22.51 9.73
CA ASN A 246 -4.01 -23.10 10.91
C ASN A 246 -4.77 -22.09 11.78
N LEU A 247 -4.45 -20.79 11.65
CA LEU A 247 -5.17 -19.71 12.35
C LEU A 247 -6.59 -19.48 11.80
N TYR A 248 -6.87 -19.94 10.58
CA TYR A 248 -8.08 -19.62 9.83
C TYR A 248 -8.75 -20.89 9.26
N PRO A 249 -9.42 -21.72 10.11
CA PRO A 249 -10.19 -22.84 9.60
C PRO A 249 -11.26 -22.36 8.62
N LYS A 250 -11.39 -23.01 7.46
CA LYS A 250 -12.30 -22.57 6.38
C LYS A 250 -13.76 -22.47 6.84
N ARG A 251 -14.18 -23.35 7.77
CA ARG A 251 -15.53 -23.35 8.35
C ARG A 251 -15.86 -22.09 9.15
N ASP A 252 -14.84 -21.41 9.70
CA ASP A 252 -15.01 -20.24 10.57
C ASP A 252 -14.92 -18.92 9.78
N LEU A 253 -14.62 -18.99 8.48
CA LEU A 253 -14.55 -17.81 7.63
C LEU A 253 -15.94 -17.24 7.37
N LYS A 254 -16.09 -15.96 7.66
CA LYS A 254 -17.30 -15.19 7.39
C LYS A 254 -17.08 -14.34 6.16
N PHE A 255 -18.08 -14.29 5.29
CA PHE A 255 -18.13 -13.43 4.12
C PHE A 255 -19.32 -12.51 4.25
N GLU A 256 -19.14 -11.29 3.84
CA GLU A 256 -20.25 -10.41 3.54
C GLU A 256 -20.75 -10.74 2.12
N LEU A 257 -22.04 -10.97 1.98
CA LEU A 257 -22.64 -11.31 0.70
C LEU A 257 -23.08 -10.02 0.00
N SER A 258 -22.62 -9.83 -1.21
CA SER A 258 -23.14 -8.77 -2.08
C SER A 258 -24.56 -9.11 -2.52
N PRO A 259 -25.46 -8.13 -2.68
CA PRO A 259 -26.80 -8.35 -3.24
C PRO A 259 -26.73 -9.01 -4.61
N SER A 260 -27.63 -9.95 -4.90
CA SER A 260 -27.63 -10.70 -6.18
C SER A 260 -27.77 -9.79 -7.41
N ASN A 261 -28.38 -8.62 -7.24
CA ASN A 261 -28.61 -7.60 -8.27
C ASN A 261 -27.56 -6.47 -8.27
N ASP A 262 -26.49 -6.57 -7.50
CA ASP A 262 -25.50 -5.53 -7.30
C ASP A 262 -24.93 -4.91 -8.60
N TRP A 263 -24.75 -5.73 -9.65
CA TRP A 263 -24.25 -5.24 -10.94
C TRP A 263 -25.28 -4.52 -11.82
N ASN A 264 -26.54 -4.45 -11.40
CA ASN A 264 -27.61 -3.91 -12.27
C ASN A 264 -27.49 -2.39 -12.47
N ASP A 265 -26.93 -1.67 -11.51
CA ASP A 265 -26.77 -0.21 -11.54
C ASP A 265 -25.31 0.26 -11.63
N ILE A 266 -24.36 -0.66 -11.54
CA ILE A 266 -22.92 -0.37 -11.69
C ILE A 266 -22.59 -0.23 -13.20
N PRO A 267 -21.91 0.85 -13.63
CA PRO A 267 -21.45 0.98 -15.00
C PRO A 267 -20.54 -0.18 -15.42
N ARG A 268 -20.73 -0.70 -16.63
CA ARG A 268 -19.95 -1.86 -17.11
C ARG A 268 -18.43 -1.67 -16.99
N MET A 269 -17.94 -0.44 -17.17
CA MET A 269 -16.51 -0.12 -17.06
C MET A 269 -15.99 -0.20 -15.63
N ALA A 270 -16.84 -0.03 -14.62
CA ALA A 270 -16.46 -0.16 -13.22
C ALA A 270 -16.25 -1.64 -12.83
N ILE A 271 -16.90 -2.57 -13.52
CA ILE A 271 -16.89 -4.00 -13.19
C ILE A 271 -15.64 -4.69 -13.75
N VAL A 272 -14.94 -5.43 -12.90
CA VAL A 272 -13.87 -6.36 -13.27
C VAL A 272 -14.37 -7.78 -13.13
N LYS A 273 -14.80 -8.38 -14.25
CA LYS A 273 -15.43 -9.73 -14.27
C LYS A 273 -14.43 -10.86 -13.96
N ARG A 274 -13.17 -10.67 -14.31
CA ARG A 274 -12.16 -11.72 -14.18
C ARG A 274 -11.17 -11.36 -13.09
N PHE A 275 -10.69 -12.38 -12.42
CA PHE A 275 -9.59 -12.22 -11.47
C PHE A 275 -8.43 -11.48 -12.14
N SER A 276 -8.07 -10.34 -11.58
CA SER A 276 -7.09 -9.43 -12.17
C SER A 276 -5.77 -10.14 -12.47
N GLY A 277 -5.42 -10.20 -13.75
CA GLY A 277 -4.17 -10.77 -14.22
C GLY A 277 -4.18 -12.29 -14.47
N PHE A 278 -5.24 -13.02 -14.14
CA PHE A 278 -5.26 -14.48 -14.19
C PHE A 278 -6.35 -15.09 -15.07
N GLY A 279 -7.35 -14.32 -15.48
CA GLY A 279 -8.29 -14.72 -16.53
C GLY A 279 -9.38 -15.72 -16.15
N PHE A 280 -9.60 -15.99 -14.86
CA PHE A 280 -10.70 -16.83 -14.39
C PHE A 280 -11.70 -16.06 -13.52
N GLU A 281 -12.89 -16.61 -13.36
CA GLU A 281 -13.96 -16.08 -12.52
C GLU A 281 -14.08 -16.96 -11.26
N LEU A 282 -14.18 -16.31 -10.09
CA LEU A 282 -14.66 -16.98 -8.89
C LEU A 282 -16.18 -16.89 -8.85
N GLY A 283 -16.85 -17.98 -8.42
CA GLY A 283 -18.29 -18.01 -8.29
C GLY A 283 -18.85 -16.87 -7.42
N ARG A 284 -20.16 -16.58 -7.60
CA ARG A 284 -20.78 -15.42 -6.95
C ARG A 284 -20.96 -15.60 -5.45
N GLU A 285 -21.33 -16.78 -4.96
CA GLU A 285 -21.66 -17.00 -3.54
C GLU A 285 -21.09 -18.32 -3.02
N ASN A 286 -20.67 -18.33 -1.76
CA ASN A 286 -20.27 -19.51 -0.99
C ASN A 286 -19.41 -20.54 -1.75
N ASP A 287 -18.69 -20.08 -2.78
CA ASP A 287 -17.81 -20.92 -3.56
C ASP A 287 -16.72 -21.49 -2.62
N PRO A 288 -16.53 -22.80 -2.58
CA PRO A 288 -15.41 -23.40 -1.84
C PRO A 288 -14.05 -22.78 -2.18
N LEU A 289 -13.87 -22.40 -3.44
CA LEU A 289 -12.66 -21.74 -3.92
C LEU A 289 -12.48 -20.33 -3.30
N ARG A 290 -13.59 -19.57 -3.14
CA ARG A 290 -13.57 -18.27 -2.44
C ARG A 290 -13.07 -18.44 -0.99
N ARG A 291 -13.52 -19.47 -0.27
CA ARG A 291 -13.07 -19.78 1.08
C ARG A 291 -11.57 -20.12 1.13
N GLU A 292 -11.10 -20.89 0.18
CA GLU A 292 -9.69 -21.27 0.10
C GLU A 292 -8.80 -20.04 -0.18
N TYR A 293 -9.20 -19.18 -1.11
CA TYR A 293 -8.47 -17.95 -1.41
C TYR A 293 -8.48 -16.97 -0.25
N THR A 294 -9.63 -16.78 0.43
CA THR A 294 -9.74 -15.91 1.59
C THR A 294 -8.89 -16.43 2.75
N GLN A 295 -8.93 -17.76 3.03
CA GLN A 295 -8.05 -18.37 4.02
C GLN A 295 -6.57 -18.06 3.71
N ALA A 296 -6.19 -18.26 2.46
CA ALA A 296 -4.81 -18.07 2.03
C ALA A 296 -4.37 -16.59 2.10
N TYR A 297 -5.27 -15.66 1.76
CA TYR A 297 -5.03 -14.23 1.92
C TYR A 297 -4.82 -13.86 3.40
N HIS A 298 -5.71 -14.31 4.31
CA HIS A 298 -5.58 -14.09 5.75
C HIS A 298 -4.29 -14.70 6.33
N ALA A 299 -3.92 -15.90 5.86
CA ALA A 299 -2.66 -16.54 6.24
C ALA A 299 -1.45 -15.70 5.81
N CYS A 300 -1.48 -15.14 4.60
CA CYS A 300 -0.45 -14.22 4.11
C CYS A 300 -0.37 -12.95 4.98
N VAL A 301 -1.49 -12.36 5.36
CA VAL A 301 -1.50 -11.17 6.25
C VAL A 301 -0.89 -11.48 7.61
N SER A 302 -1.22 -12.64 8.22
CA SER A 302 -0.61 -13.04 9.50
C SER A 302 0.87 -13.37 9.39
N PHE A 303 1.30 -13.91 8.25
CA PHE A 303 2.72 -14.09 7.98
C PHE A 303 3.46 -12.73 7.90
N VAL A 304 2.89 -11.75 7.19
CA VAL A 304 3.42 -10.38 7.12
C VAL A 304 3.52 -9.76 8.50
N ASP A 305 2.48 -9.85 9.31
CA ASP A 305 2.46 -9.32 10.68
C ASP A 305 3.62 -9.85 11.51
N ALA A 306 3.91 -11.16 11.41
CA ALA A 306 5.05 -11.77 12.11
C ALA A 306 6.40 -11.23 11.62
N GLN A 307 6.55 -10.95 10.32
CA GLN A 307 7.78 -10.37 9.79
C GLN A 307 7.96 -8.91 10.22
N ILE A 308 6.89 -8.13 10.24
CA ILE A 308 6.87 -6.76 10.80
C ILE A 308 7.26 -6.80 12.28
N GLY A 309 6.71 -7.77 13.03
CA GLY A 309 7.04 -7.96 14.44
C GLY A 309 8.52 -8.16 14.73
N LEU A 310 9.27 -8.86 13.84
CA LEU A 310 10.72 -9.00 13.94
C LEU A 310 11.43 -7.64 13.83
N ILE A 311 11.03 -6.82 12.87
CA ILE A 311 11.64 -5.50 12.62
C ILE A 311 11.36 -4.57 13.81
N LEU A 312 10.08 -4.45 14.22
CA LEU A 312 9.69 -3.58 15.33
C LEU A 312 10.32 -4.03 16.65
N GLY A 313 10.41 -5.36 16.89
CA GLY A 313 11.09 -5.92 18.03
C GLY A 313 12.58 -5.55 18.06
N LYS A 314 13.23 -5.51 16.88
CA LYS A 314 14.63 -5.12 16.77
C LYS A 314 14.84 -3.64 17.09
N LEU A 315 13.99 -2.73 16.59
CA LEU A 315 14.07 -1.30 16.94
C LEU A 315 13.97 -1.09 18.45
N LYS A 316 13.07 -1.81 19.13
CA LYS A 316 12.94 -1.76 20.60
C LYS A 316 14.16 -2.32 21.32
N ALA A 317 14.69 -3.47 20.86
CA ALA A 317 15.88 -4.10 21.43
C ALA A 317 17.15 -3.23 21.30
N GLN A 318 17.26 -2.47 20.21
CA GLN A 318 18.36 -1.54 19.96
C GLN A 318 18.18 -0.19 20.69
N LYS A 319 17.04 0.01 21.40
CA LYS A 319 16.68 1.26 22.10
C LYS A 319 16.59 2.49 21.19
N ILE A 320 16.28 2.30 19.91
CA ILE A 320 16.08 3.36 18.91
C ILE A 320 14.61 3.52 18.53
N TRP A 321 13.71 2.88 19.26
CA TRP A 321 12.28 2.96 19.04
C TRP A 321 11.75 4.39 19.21
N GLU A 322 12.20 5.10 20.25
CA GLU A 322 11.77 6.47 20.51
C GLU A 322 12.42 7.52 19.59
N ASP A 323 13.42 7.12 18.80
CA ASP A 323 14.05 7.96 17.79
C ASP A 323 13.57 7.62 16.36
N THR A 324 12.57 6.74 16.23
CA THR A 324 12.16 6.21 14.92
C THR A 324 10.70 6.51 14.62
N ILE A 325 10.46 7.23 13.52
CA ILE A 325 9.13 7.34 12.88
C ILE A 325 8.84 6.02 12.20
N VAL A 326 7.67 5.43 12.48
CA VAL A 326 7.22 4.19 11.84
C VAL A 326 5.92 4.44 11.09
N ILE A 327 5.92 4.17 9.78
CA ILE A 327 4.74 4.25 8.92
C ILE A 327 4.47 2.87 8.34
N PHE A 328 3.23 2.37 8.53
CA PHE A 328 2.73 1.14 7.92
C PHE A 328 1.57 1.47 7.00
N THR A 329 1.63 0.98 5.75
CA THR A 329 0.56 1.18 4.76
C THR A 329 0.58 0.06 3.69
N SER A 330 -0.31 0.16 2.72
CA SER A 330 -0.33 -0.62 1.48
C SER A 330 -0.23 0.28 0.27
N ASP A 331 0.20 -0.27 -0.87
CA ASP A 331 0.19 0.47 -2.13
C ASP A 331 -1.23 0.66 -2.69
N HIS A 332 -2.12 -0.29 -2.48
CA HIS A 332 -3.57 -0.22 -2.78
C HIS A 332 -4.29 -1.35 -2.05
N GLY A 333 -5.62 -1.33 -2.12
CA GLY A 333 -6.46 -2.38 -1.59
C GLY A 333 -6.71 -3.53 -2.57
N TYR A 334 -7.72 -4.39 -2.26
CA TYR A 334 -7.98 -5.63 -2.99
C TYR A 334 -9.37 -6.19 -2.68
N HIS A 335 -10.16 -6.58 -3.69
CA HIS A 335 -11.40 -7.31 -3.50
C HIS A 335 -11.17 -8.77 -3.14
N LEU A 336 -11.92 -9.28 -2.19
CA LEU A 336 -11.98 -10.69 -1.80
C LEU A 336 -13.38 -11.31 -2.05
N GLY A 337 -14.06 -10.85 -3.09
CA GLY A 337 -15.38 -11.29 -3.53
C GLY A 337 -16.48 -10.26 -3.31
N GLU A 338 -16.18 -9.09 -2.76
CA GLU A 338 -17.10 -7.95 -2.68
C GLU A 338 -17.48 -7.53 -4.11
N HIS A 339 -18.74 -7.15 -4.32
CA HIS A 339 -19.30 -6.86 -5.64
C HIS A 339 -19.14 -8.01 -6.64
N PHE A 340 -19.04 -9.26 -6.18
CA PHE A 340 -18.68 -10.43 -7.01
C PHE A 340 -17.37 -10.23 -7.79
N MET A 341 -16.52 -9.30 -7.36
CA MET A 341 -15.23 -9.03 -7.95
C MET A 341 -14.11 -9.64 -7.12
N TRP A 342 -12.99 -9.92 -7.79
CA TRP A 342 -11.79 -10.43 -7.14
C TRP A 342 -10.57 -9.76 -7.74
N GLY A 343 -9.69 -9.29 -6.89
CA GLY A 343 -8.50 -8.59 -7.32
C GLY A 343 -8.58 -7.09 -7.11
N LYS A 344 -8.00 -6.34 -8.02
CA LYS A 344 -7.81 -4.88 -7.94
C LYS A 344 -8.27 -4.20 -9.23
N VAL A 345 -7.81 -2.97 -9.46
CA VAL A 345 -8.13 -2.19 -10.69
C VAL A 345 -9.57 -1.68 -10.69
N THR A 346 -10.15 -1.38 -9.51
CA THR A 346 -11.46 -0.74 -9.37
C THR A 346 -11.34 0.55 -8.55
N LEU A 347 -12.39 1.37 -8.58
CA LEU A 347 -12.46 2.63 -7.81
C LEU A 347 -13.24 2.48 -6.49
N PHE A 348 -13.70 1.27 -6.15
CA PHE A 348 -14.39 0.97 -4.89
C PHE A 348 -13.47 1.09 -3.67
N GLU A 349 -14.07 1.28 -2.50
CA GLU A 349 -13.36 1.39 -1.22
C GLU A 349 -12.38 0.23 -1.00
N GLU A 350 -12.74 -1.00 -1.37
CA GLU A 350 -11.90 -2.20 -1.20
C GLU A 350 -10.55 -2.11 -1.93
N CYS A 351 -10.50 -1.36 -3.05
CA CYS A 351 -9.26 -1.18 -3.83
C CYS A 351 -8.58 0.17 -3.61
N ALA A 352 -9.36 1.23 -3.41
CA ALA A 352 -8.83 2.59 -3.29
C ALA A 352 -8.36 2.92 -1.87
N ARG A 353 -9.06 2.40 -0.85
CA ARG A 353 -8.72 2.63 0.56
C ARG A 353 -7.65 1.67 1.03
N VAL A 354 -6.67 2.20 1.78
CA VAL A 354 -5.54 1.45 2.31
C VAL A 354 -5.45 1.62 3.84
N PRO A 355 -4.90 0.63 4.58
CA PRO A 355 -4.54 0.84 5.96
C PRO A 355 -3.40 1.86 6.04
N LEU A 356 -3.46 2.77 7.01
CA LEU A 356 -2.38 3.70 7.32
C LEU A 356 -2.26 3.87 8.82
N VAL A 357 -1.09 3.50 9.34
CA VAL A 357 -0.73 3.63 10.76
C VAL A 357 0.56 4.43 10.84
N VAL A 358 0.55 5.49 11.63
CA VAL A 358 1.67 6.43 11.75
C VAL A 358 2.06 6.60 13.21
N ARG A 359 3.28 6.21 13.54
CA ARG A 359 3.89 6.48 14.83
C ARG A 359 4.96 7.56 14.69
N VAL A 360 4.75 8.68 15.34
CA VAL A 360 5.77 9.73 15.49
C VAL A 360 6.03 9.90 16.97
N PRO A 361 7.22 9.51 17.45
CA PRO A 361 7.56 9.57 18.88
C PRO A 361 7.35 10.97 19.46
N GLY A 362 6.66 11.04 20.59
CA GLY A 362 6.41 12.30 21.29
C GLY A 362 5.43 13.28 20.60
N VAL A 363 4.92 12.94 19.40
CA VAL A 363 4.03 13.82 18.62
C VAL A 363 2.66 13.22 18.41
N SER A 364 2.58 11.96 17.92
CA SER A 364 1.28 11.34 17.68
C SER A 364 0.60 10.89 18.98
N PRO A 365 -0.71 11.21 19.15
CA PRO A 365 -1.48 10.67 20.27
C PRO A 365 -1.53 9.15 20.22
N VAL A 366 -1.20 8.51 21.32
CA VAL A 366 -1.08 7.07 21.44
C VAL A 366 -2.45 6.38 21.37
N GLY A 367 -2.59 5.40 20.48
CA GLY A 367 -3.80 4.58 20.35
C GLY A 367 -5.02 5.33 19.86
N SER A 368 -4.83 6.45 19.16
CA SER A 368 -5.91 7.27 18.61
C SER A 368 -6.15 6.99 17.12
N SER A 369 -7.26 7.51 16.59
CA SER A 369 -7.59 7.46 15.17
C SER A 369 -7.99 8.82 14.63
N SER A 370 -7.81 9.03 13.33
CA SER A 370 -8.29 10.20 12.61
C SER A 370 -9.28 9.80 11.51
N GLU A 371 -10.37 10.56 11.45
CA GLU A 371 -11.37 10.47 10.37
C GLU A 371 -11.06 11.44 9.22
N GLY A 372 -9.99 12.22 9.32
CA GLY A 372 -9.54 13.09 8.26
C GLY A 372 -9.11 12.33 7.01
N LEU A 373 -9.52 12.81 5.83
CA LEU A 373 -9.10 12.25 4.56
C LEU A 373 -7.64 12.57 4.28
N VAL A 374 -6.87 11.52 3.91
CA VAL A 374 -5.48 11.64 3.46
C VAL A 374 -5.27 10.78 2.20
N GLU A 375 -4.26 11.12 1.43
CA GLU A 375 -3.86 10.41 0.22
C GLU A 375 -2.44 9.83 0.38
N THR A 376 -2.12 8.72 -0.28
CA THR A 376 -0.76 8.14 -0.16
C THR A 376 0.34 9.04 -0.73
N ILE A 377 0.04 9.92 -1.69
CA ILE A 377 0.99 10.95 -2.17
C ILE A 377 1.38 11.96 -1.08
N ASP A 378 0.61 12.05 -0.01
CA ASP A 378 0.85 12.96 1.12
C ASP A 378 2.01 12.45 2.00
N LEU A 379 2.43 11.19 1.84
CA LEU A 379 3.56 10.62 2.57
C LEU A 379 4.84 11.41 2.36
N PHE A 380 5.13 11.83 1.12
CA PHE A 380 6.35 12.54 0.81
C PHE A 380 6.44 13.90 1.55
N PRO A 381 5.49 14.86 1.35
CA PRO A 381 5.56 16.13 2.07
C PRO A 381 5.44 15.96 3.59
N THR A 382 4.71 14.95 4.08
CA THR A 382 4.63 14.67 5.52
C THR A 382 5.96 14.25 6.10
N LEU A 383 6.69 13.34 5.43
CA LEU A 383 8.01 12.92 5.88
C LEU A 383 9.04 14.05 5.78
N ALA A 384 8.95 14.90 4.74
CA ALA A 384 9.79 16.08 4.65
C ALA A 384 9.58 17.01 5.86
N GLU A 385 8.32 17.32 6.22
CA GLU A 385 8.00 18.16 7.38
C GLU A 385 8.41 17.50 8.70
N LEU A 386 8.14 16.20 8.91
CA LEU A 386 8.52 15.51 10.14
C LEU A 386 10.03 15.41 10.35
N CYS A 387 10.80 15.44 9.28
CA CYS A 387 12.27 15.38 9.30
C CYS A 387 12.94 16.78 9.23
N ASP A 388 12.15 17.84 9.28
CA ASP A 388 12.63 19.24 9.14
C ASP A 388 13.45 19.43 7.86
N LEU A 389 12.88 18.99 6.72
CA LEU A 389 13.49 19.09 5.39
C LEU A 389 12.63 19.96 4.47
N ALA A 390 13.27 20.77 3.65
CA ALA A 390 12.59 21.56 2.64
C ALA A 390 11.99 20.64 1.55
N ALA A 391 10.68 20.53 1.52
CA ALA A 391 9.99 19.72 0.52
C ALA A 391 10.18 20.27 -0.89
N PRO A 392 10.32 19.42 -1.94
CA PRO A 392 10.30 19.85 -3.32
C PRO A 392 9.04 20.64 -3.67
N ALA A 393 9.20 21.70 -4.45
CA ALA A 393 8.10 22.64 -4.77
C ALA A 393 7.04 22.05 -5.72
N ASP A 394 7.37 21.00 -6.45
CA ASP A 394 6.49 20.35 -7.44
C ASP A 394 5.63 19.21 -6.87
N LEU A 395 5.71 18.96 -5.56
CA LEU A 395 4.85 17.96 -4.92
C LEU A 395 3.37 18.35 -5.02
N GLN A 396 2.53 17.38 -5.35
CA GLN A 396 1.07 17.53 -5.39
C GLN A 396 0.37 16.99 -4.13
N GLY A 397 1.09 16.21 -3.32
CA GLY A 397 0.66 15.80 -1.99
C GLY A 397 0.64 16.97 -1.01
N GLN A 398 -0.08 16.81 0.10
CA GLN A 398 -0.17 17.78 1.20
C GLN A 398 0.19 17.09 2.51
N SER A 399 1.05 17.72 3.31
CA SER A 399 1.41 17.16 4.61
C SER A 399 0.19 17.02 5.52
N TYR A 400 0.09 15.86 6.17
CA TYR A 400 -0.92 15.59 7.20
C TYR A 400 -0.34 15.65 8.63
N VAL A 401 0.78 16.33 8.83
CA VAL A 401 1.35 16.54 10.18
C VAL A 401 0.36 17.23 11.11
N GLY A 402 -0.48 18.12 10.57
CA GLY A 402 -1.56 18.75 11.33
C GLY A 402 -2.52 17.73 11.95
N LEU A 403 -2.88 16.66 11.21
CA LEU A 403 -3.70 15.56 11.72
C LEU A 403 -2.92 14.65 12.68
N ILE A 404 -1.60 14.48 12.47
CA ILE A 404 -0.78 13.72 13.42
C ILE A 404 -0.77 14.40 14.79
N ARG A 405 -0.71 15.73 14.83
CA ARG A 405 -0.73 16.52 16.08
C ARG A 405 -2.15 16.62 16.68
N LYS A 406 -3.16 16.75 15.83
CA LYS A 406 -4.57 16.91 16.21
C LYS A 406 -5.45 16.01 15.32
N PRO A 407 -5.71 14.77 15.73
CA PRO A 407 -6.44 13.77 14.93
C PRO A 407 -7.84 14.19 14.50
N ASP A 408 -8.53 15.02 15.29
CA ASP A 408 -9.87 15.55 14.99
C ASP A 408 -9.84 16.77 14.06
N GLY A 409 -8.65 17.16 13.59
CA GLY A 409 -8.50 18.26 12.65
C GLY A 409 -9.11 17.96 11.30
N PRO A 410 -9.32 18.99 10.47
CA PRO A 410 -9.80 18.80 9.11
C PRO A 410 -8.73 18.11 8.27
N GLY A 411 -9.11 17.00 7.62
CA GLY A 411 -8.32 16.39 6.56
C GLY A 411 -8.52 17.10 5.23
N LYS A 412 -8.07 16.49 4.14
CA LYS A 412 -8.39 16.96 2.80
C LYS A 412 -9.91 16.97 2.58
N PRO A 413 -10.46 17.90 1.79
CA PRO A 413 -11.87 17.91 1.44
C PRO A 413 -12.27 16.70 0.61
N SER A 414 -11.31 16.10 -0.11
CA SER A 414 -11.53 14.94 -0.95
C SER A 414 -10.22 14.22 -1.27
N ALA A 415 -10.31 12.90 -1.51
CA ALA A 415 -9.25 12.09 -2.10
C ALA A 415 -9.59 11.79 -3.57
N TYR A 416 -8.56 11.68 -4.42
CA TYR A 416 -8.68 11.45 -5.85
C TYR A 416 -7.99 10.15 -6.25
N THR A 417 -8.72 9.30 -6.97
CA THR A 417 -8.21 8.01 -7.45
C THR A 417 -8.56 7.83 -8.92
N VAL A 418 -7.64 7.30 -9.71
CA VAL A 418 -7.83 7.04 -11.14
C VAL A 418 -7.45 5.61 -11.48
N VAL A 419 -8.08 5.06 -12.53
CA VAL A 419 -7.74 3.74 -13.07
C VAL A 419 -8.03 3.66 -14.56
N SER A 420 -7.22 2.93 -15.33
CA SER A 420 -7.47 2.74 -16.76
C SER A 420 -8.34 1.52 -17.08
N ARG A 421 -9.07 1.63 -18.19
CA ARG A 421 -9.80 0.57 -18.89
C ARG A 421 -9.50 0.66 -20.38
N GLY A 422 -8.48 -0.06 -20.83
CA GLY A 422 -7.93 0.19 -22.15
C GLY A 422 -7.40 1.62 -22.22
N ASP A 423 -7.81 2.37 -23.22
CA ASP A 423 -7.38 3.76 -23.45
C ASP A 423 -8.24 4.79 -22.68
N GLN A 424 -9.26 4.34 -21.97
CA GLN A 424 -10.13 5.21 -21.19
C GLN A 424 -9.78 5.18 -19.70
N LEU A 425 -10.05 6.29 -19.02
CA LEU A 425 -9.84 6.42 -17.57
C LEU A 425 -11.17 6.47 -16.82
N GLY A 426 -11.22 5.77 -15.70
CA GLY A 426 -12.16 6.03 -14.63
C GLY A 426 -11.50 6.93 -13.61
N ARG A 427 -12.22 7.92 -13.10
CA ARG A 427 -11.76 8.86 -12.08
C ARG A 427 -12.76 8.94 -10.97
N SER A 428 -12.29 8.91 -9.74
CA SER A 428 -13.13 8.97 -8.54
C SER A 428 -12.70 10.09 -7.62
N ILE A 429 -13.70 10.70 -6.98
CA ILE A 429 -13.53 11.63 -5.88
C ILE A 429 -14.25 11.08 -4.65
N ARG A 430 -13.56 11.05 -3.51
CA ARG A 430 -14.04 10.57 -2.22
C ARG A 430 -14.03 11.71 -1.22
N THR A 431 -15.20 12.11 -0.73
CA THR A 431 -15.37 13.05 0.40
C THR A 431 -15.66 12.28 1.69
N ILE A 432 -15.89 12.93 2.81
CA ILE A 432 -16.24 12.24 4.07
C ILE A 432 -17.47 11.33 3.92
N ARG A 433 -18.47 11.76 3.16
CA ARG A 433 -19.72 11.01 3.00
C ARG A 433 -19.87 10.35 1.63
N TRP A 434 -19.45 11.01 0.56
CA TRP A 434 -19.79 10.63 -0.79
C TRP A 434 -18.59 10.08 -1.54
N ARG A 435 -18.78 9.02 -2.32
CA ARG A 435 -17.90 8.67 -3.44
C ARG A 435 -18.62 8.92 -4.75
N TYR A 436 -17.96 9.62 -5.67
CA TYR A 436 -18.43 9.83 -7.02
C TYR A 436 -17.36 9.41 -8.02
N ALA A 437 -17.75 8.71 -9.09
CA ALA A 437 -16.84 8.32 -10.14
C ALA A 437 -17.44 8.56 -11.53
N GLU A 438 -16.58 8.88 -12.51
CA GLU A 438 -16.89 8.96 -13.93
C GLU A 438 -16.01 8.00 -14.73
N TRP A 439 -16.60 7.33 -15.73
CA TRP A 439 -15.95 6.36 -16.57
C TRP A 439 -16.01 6.75 -18.05
N GLY A 440 -14.82 6.87 -18.68
CA GLY A 440 -14.66 7.11 -20.10
C GLY A 440 -15.25 8.43 -20.58
N GLU A 441 -15.32 8.58 -21.91
CA GLU A 441 -15.87 9.79 -22.55
C GLU A 441 -17.37 9.91 -22.35
N ALA A 442 -18.09 8.80 -22.29
CA ALA A 442 -19.53 8.78 -22.05
C ALA A 442 -19.91 9.20 -20.63
N LYS A 443 -18.91 9.38 -19.74
CA LYS A 443 -19.07 9.80 -18.35
C LYS A 443 -20.14 9.01 -17.62
N ALA A 444 -20.14 7.69 -17.82
CA ALA A 444 -20.98 6.79 -17.03
C ALA A 444 -20.64 6.96 -15.55
N ALA A 445 -21.62 7.40 -14.75
CA ALA A 445 -21.37 7.89 -13.40
C ALA A 445 -21.82 6.93 -12.32
N GLU A 446 -21.12 6.98 -11.20
CA GLU A 446 -21.47 6.33 -9.93
C GLU A 446 -21.52 7.38 -8.83
N LEU A 447 -22.49 7.26 -7.93
CA LEU A 447 -22.55 8.03 -6.68
C LEU A 447 -23.00 7.10 -5.56
N TYR A 448 -22.24 7.06 -4.46
CA TYR A 448 -22.57 6.27 -3.28
C TYR A 448 -22.56 7.14 -2.02
N ASP A 449 -23.53 6.90 -1.13
CA ASP A 449 -23.64 7.52 0.19
C ASP A 449 -23.02 6.61 1.25
N LEU A 450 -21.74 6.78 1.54
CA LEU A 450 -20.98 5.88 2.40
C LEU A 450 -21.34 5.96 3.91
N GLU A 451 -22.18 6.92 4.30
CA GLU A 451 -22.78 6.92 5.65
C GLU A 451 -23.95 5.94 5.74
N LYS A 452 -24.71 5.76 4.66
CA LYS A 452 -25.89 4.89 4.60
C LYS A 452 -25.58 3.54 3.95
N ASP A 453 -24.69 3.54 2.99
CA ASP A 453 -24.27 2.39 2.19
C ASP A 453 -22.72 2.32 2.13
N PRO A 454 -22.07 1.92 3.24
CA PRO A 454 -20.60 1.84 3.29
C PRO A 454 -20.02 0.76 2.38
N ARG A 455 -20.88 -0.08 1.77
CA ARG A 455 -20.50 -1.14 0.83
C ARG A 455 -20.72 -0.77 -0.63
N GLU A 456 -21.25 0.40 -0.91
CA GLU A 456 -21.43 0.90 -2.26
C GLU A 456 -22.32 0.04 -3.15
N TYR A 457 -23.40 -0.56 -2.57
CA TYR A 457 -24.33 -1.45 -3.28
C TYR A 457 -25.43 -0.72 -4.06
N THR A 458 -25.65 0.58 -3.81
CA THR A 458 -26.72 1.34 -4.48
C THR A 458 -26.17 2.57 -5.18
N ASN A 459 -26.13 2.54 -6.50
CA ASN A 459 -25.67 3.67 -7.30
C ASN A 459 -26.75 4.76 -7.41
N LEU A 460 -26.53 5.89 -6.75
CA LEU A 460 -27.44 7.04 -6.67
C LEU A 460 -27.23 8.07 -7.82
N ALA A 461 -26.30 7.85 -8.75
CA ALA A 461 -25.96 8.83 -9.78
C ALA A 461 -27.14 9.23 -10.69
N ARG A 462 -28.15 8.35 -10.85
CA ARG A 462 -29.34 8.60 -11.66
C ARG A 462 -30.56 9.03 -10.83
N SER A 463 -30.44 9.07 -9.50
CA SER A 463 -31.55 9.47 -8.63
C SER A 463 -31.83 10.97 -8.75
N PRO A 464 -33.07 11.39 -9.05
CA PRO A 464 -33.43 12.82 -9.13
C PRO A 464 -33.17 13.58 -7.83
N GLU A 465 -33.36 12.93 -6.68
CA GLU A 465 -33.14 13.49 -5.34
C GLU A 465 -31.67 13.82 -5.08
N HIS A 466 -30.76 13.11 -5.74
CA HIS A 466 -29.31 13.30 -5.55
C HIS A 466 -28.64 14.18 -6.63
N ARG A 467 -29.41 14.77 -7.57
CA ARG A 467 -28.89 15.57 -8.68
C ARG A 467 -27.97 16.72 -8.21
N ALA A 468 -28.32 17.40 -7.13
CA ALA A 468 -27.49 18.47 -6.59
C ALA A 468 -26.14 17.95 -6.04
N VAL A 469 -26.14 16.76 -5.43
CA VAL A 469 -24.93 16.09 -4.94
C VAL A 469 -24.06 15.67 -6.13
N VAL A 470 -24.64 15.03 -7.14
CA VAL A 470 -23.94 14.63 -8.38
C VAL A 470 -23.23 15.84 -9.01
N ASN A 471 -23.93 16.98 -9.21
CA ASN A 471 -23.34 18.17 -9.81
C ASN A 471 -22.15 18.69 -8.99
N ARG A 472 -22.31 18.82 -7.68
CA ARG A 472 -21.23 19.27 -6.77
C ARG A 472 -20.03 18.33 -6.83
N MET A 473 -20.24 17.01 -6.80
CA MET A 473 -19.18 16.03 -6.83
C MET A 473 -18.46 16.00 -8.19
N LYS A 474 -19.21 16.20 -9.28
CA LYS A 474 -18.67 16.35 -10.64
C LYS A 474 -17.75 17.55 -10.76
N ASP A 475 -18.16 18.72 -10.22
CA ASP A 475 -17.33 19.93 -10.21
C ASP A 475 -16.06 19.71 -9.37
N THR A 476 -16.18 19.03 -8.22
CA THR A 476 -15.05 18.68 -7.37
C THR A 476 -14.09 17.75 -8.12
N LEU A 477 -14.60 16.72 -8.80
CA LEU A 477 -13.80 15.80 -9.61
C LEU A 477 -13.04 16.54 -10.72
N ALA A 478 -13.73 17.42 -11.45
CA ALA A 478 -13.12 18.22 -12.52
C ALA A 478 -12.00 19.13 -12.00
N ASN A 479 -12.19 19.74 -10.83
CA ASN A 479 -11.16 20.56 -10.18
C ASN A 479 -9.94 19.72 -9.79
N ARG A 480 -10.15 18.57 -9.16
CA ARG A 480 -9.04 17.67 -8.75
C ARG A 480 -8.30 17.09 -9.96
N HIS A 481 -9.01 16.75 -11.03
CA HIS A 481 -8.38 16.31 -12.28
C HIS A 481 -7.46 17.37 -12.88
N ARG A 482 -7.89 18.66 -12.94
CA ARG A 482 -7.01 19.75 -13.37
C ARG A 482 -5.76 19.87 -12.51
N GLN A 483 -5.89 19.73 -11.19
CA GLN A 483 -4.74 19.71 -10.28
C GLN A 483 -3.81 18.51 -10.55
N ALA A 484 -4.39 17.34 -10.81
CA ALA A 484 -3.61 16.13 -11.11
C ALA A 484 -2.81 16.24 -12.42
N GLU A 485 -3.26 17.04 -13.39
CA GLU A 485 -2.56 17.26 -14.65
C GLU A 485 -1.59 18.46 -14.61
N SER A 486 -1.70 19.36 -13.62
CA SER A 486 -0.98 20.64 -13.62
C SER A 486 0.55 20.50 -13.65
N ALA A 487 1.11 19.46 -13.04
CA ALA A 487 2.53 19.20 -13.05
C ALA A 487 3.04 18.48 -14.33
N ARG A 488 2.14 18.04 -15.22
CA ARG A 488 2.52 17.40 -16.50
C ARG A 488 3.22 18.37 -17.46
N ASN A 489 2.90 19.65 -17.38
CA ASN A 489 3.37 20.67 -18.31
C ASN A 489 4.71 21.33 -17.93
N VAL A 490 5.32 20.97 -16.79
CA VAL A 490 6.56 21.61 -16.32
C VAL A 490 7.82 21.04 -16.99
N THR A 491 7.75 19.87 -17.63
CA THR A 491 8.89 19.20 -18.27
C THR A 491 8.93 19.32 -19.79
N GLY A 492 8.03 20.07 -20.41
CA GLY A 492 7.97 20.34 -21.83
C GLY A 492 8.69 21.65 -22.19
N LYS A 493 10.02 21.70 -22.03
CA LYS A 493 10.93 22.60 -22.76
C LYS A 493 12.18 21.84 -23.15
#